data_3946feb44b0787a4b8b51f253b86df65
#
_entry.id   3946feb44b0787a4b8b51f253b86df65
#
_cell.length_a   1.000
_cell.length_b   1.000
_cell.length_c   1.000
_cell.angle_alpha   90.00
_cell.angle_beta   90.00
_cell.angle_gamma   90.00
#
_symmetry.space_group_name_H-M   'P 1'
#
loop_
_entity.id
_entity.type
_entity.pdbx_description
1 polymer ?
#
loop_
_entity_poly.entity_id
_entity_poly.type
_entity_poly.pdbx_seq_one_letter_code
_entity_poly.pdbx_strand_id
1 'polypeptide(L)'
;MSDLLDVAVKAHGGLDAWNRHASVSIDLSIGGGLWDLKGQTGLFAASTFDSDLRAQRATFGHFGDAKRRMRFSPEKLSLETTEGSILAVRDNPRAAFAGHVNETPWDGFHAAYFCAYALWTYVTLPFLYTYPGFATEEIAPWQEDGETWRRLKVTFPANIASHTREQVSYFGPDGILRRHDYAVDVLGGSQGAHYVHDYHDHDGILVPHRRRVYPLGPDNNKIAEPILVSIDIKRLHWEPAG
;
A
#
# COMPACT_ATOMS: atom_id res chain seq x y z
N MET A 1 5.87 19.64 -12.43
CA MET A 1 5.36 18.27 -12.38
C MET A 1 5.81 17.58 -13.65
N SER A 2 6.08 16.28 -13.60
CA SER A 2 6.37 15.52 -14.82
C SER A 2 5.05 15.32 -15.58
N ASP A 3 5.09 15.42 -16.91
CA ASP A 3 3.94 15.11 -17.80
C ASP A 3 3.35 13.72 -17.49
N LEU A 4 4.18 12.75 -17.11
CA LEU A 4 3.74 11.40 -16.74
C LEU A 4 2.81 11.38 -15.52
N LEU A 5 3.05 12.20 -14.49
CA LEU A 5 2.17 12.25 -13.33
C LEU A 5 0.77 12.75 -13.70
N ASP A 6 0.69 13.79 -14.54
CA ASP A 6 -0.59 14.34 -15.00
C ASP A 6 -1.36 13.32 -15.85
N VAL A 7 -0.65 12.60 -16.72
CA VAL A 7 -1.22 11.48 -17.51
C VAL A 7 -1.76 10.39 -16.60
N ALA A 8 -0.95 9.94 -15.61
CA ALA A 8 -1.35 8.89 -14.68
C ALA A 8 -2.56 9.28 -13.83
N VAL A 9 -2.56 10.47 -13.25
CA VAL A 9 -3.67 10.98 -12.44
C VAL A 9 -4.95 11.05 -13.28
N LYS A 10 -4.88 11.57 -14.51
CA LYS A 10 -6.03 11.64 -15.41
C LYS A 10 -6.55 10.25 -15.78
N ALA A 11 -5.65 9.30 -16.07
CA ALA A 11 -6.02 7.93 -16.42
C ALA A 11 -6.73 7.18 -15.28
N HIS A 12 -6.43 7.53 -14.01
CA HIS A 12 -7.08 6.93 -12.85
C HIS A 12 -8.37 7.65 -12.39
N GLY A 13 -8.87 8.67 -13.13
CA GLY A 13 -10.12 9.37 -12.84
C GLY A 13 -9.99 10.86 -12.62
N GLY A 14 -8.76 11.37 -12.41
CA GLY A 14 -8.48 12.79 -12.26
C GLY A 14 -8.72 13.34 -10.84
N LEU A 15 -8.13 14.50 -10.56
CA LEU A 15 -8.19 15.12 -9.23
C LEU A 15 -9.62 15.57 -8.85
N ASP A 16 -10.45 15.95 -9.80
CA ASP A 16 -11.82 16.40 -9.50
C ASP A 16 -12.67 15.25 -8.95
N ALA A 17 -12.53 14.04 -9.51
CA ALA A 17 -13.18 12.84 -8.98
C ALA A 17 -12.58 12.47 -7.62
N TRP A 18 -11.24 12.42 -7.53
CA TRP A 18 -10.54 12.09 -6.30
C TRP A 18 -10.89 13.00 -5.11
N ASN A 19 -11.03 14.30 -5.37
CA ASN A 19 -11.28 15.28 -4.32
C ASN A 19 -12.72 15.25 -3.78
N ARG A 20 -13.62 14.51 -4.40
CA ARG A 20 -14.97 14.27 -3.86
C ARG A 20 -14.99 13.29 -2.69
N HIS A 21 -13.89 12.58 -2.45
CA HIS A 21 -13.80 11.52 -1.46
C HIS A 21 -12.87 11.91 -0.29
N ALA A 22 -13.30 11.63 0.94
CA ALA A 22 -12.54 11.89 2.17
C ALA A 22 -11.88 10.63 2.72
N SER A 23 -12.56 9.50 2.64
CA SER A 23 -12.10 8.21 3.15
C SER A 23 -12.58 7.05 2.28
N VAL A 24 -12.04 5.88 2.56
CA VAL A 24 -12.38 4.63 1.87
C VAL A 24 -12.62 3.53 2.89
N SER A 25 -13.62 2.68 2.61
CA SER A 25 -13.86 1.42 3.31
C SER A 25 -13.67 0.26 2.33
N ILE A 26 -12.87 -0.74 2.71
CA ILE A 26 -12.49 -1.85 1.84
C ILE A 26 -12.63 -3.17 2.59
N ASP A 27 -13.37 -4.13 1.99
CA ASP A 27 -13.31 -5.53 2.38
C ASP A 27 -12.24 -6.22 1.53
N LEU A 28 -11.26 -6.85 2.16
CA LEU A 28 -10.12 -7.44 1.47
C LEU A 28 -9.63 -8.73 2.12
N SER A 29 -8.83 -9.46 1.36
CA SER A 29 -8.06 -10.59 1.84
C SER A 29 -6.59 -10.38 1.51
N ILE A 30 -5.72 -10.58 2.50
CA ILE A 30 -4.27 -10.49 2.31
C ILE A 30 -3.65 -11.82 2.71
N GLY A 31 -2.76 -12.31 1.85
CA GLY A 31 -2.00 -13.55 2.01
C GLY A 31 -0.61 -13.44 1.40
N GLY A 32 0.04 -14.58 1.22
CA GLY A 32 1.39 -14.71 0.64
C GLY A 32 2.45 -15.13 1.65
N GLY A 33 3.60 -15.57 1.14
CA GLY A 33 4.65 -16.20 1.92
C GLY A 33 5.31 -15.30 2.98
N LEU A 34 5.21 -13.99 2.85
CA LEU A 34 5.70 -13.07 3.88
C LEU A 34 5.03 -13.31 5.23
N TRP A 35 3.71 -13.54 5.24
CA TRP A 35 2.96 -13.72 6.48
C TRP A 35 3.34 -15.02 7.20
N ASP A 36 3.63 -16.07 6.44
CA ASP A 36 4.14 -17.34 7.00
C ASP A 36 5.54 -17.15 7.58
N LEU A 37 6.44 -16.49 6.85
CA LEU A 37 7.79 -16.16 7.31
C LEU A 37 7.77 -15.32 8.59
N LYS A 38 6.80 -14.42 8.74
CA LYS A 38 6.65 -13.54 9.90
C LYS A 38 5.83 -14.13 11.06
N GLY A 39 5.32 -15.36 10.92
CA GLY A 39 4.48 -16.01 11.94
C GLY A 39 3.10 -15.34 12.09
N GLN A 40 2.58 -14.72 11.03
CA GLN A 40 1.30 -13.99 11.01
C GLN A 40 0.32 -14.55 9.97
N THR A 41 0.42 -15.85 9.68
CA THR A 41 -0.45 -16.56 8.73
C THR A 41 -1.92 -16.33 9.05
N GLY A 42 -2.67 -15.90 8.05
CA GLY A 42 -4.12 -15.72 8.16
C GLY A 42 -4.60 -14.48 8.91
N LEU A 43 -3.72 -13.66 9.51
CA LEU A 43 -4.12 -12.47 10.30
C LEU A 43 -5.04 -11.52 9.52
N PHE A 44 -4.84 -11.38 8.21
CA PHE A 44 -5.61 -10.48 7.33
C PHE A 44 -6.41 -11.25 6.25
N ALA A 45 -6.69 -12.53 6.45
CA ALA A 45 -7.40 -13.34 5.44
C ALA A 45 -8.84 -12.87 5.16
N ALA A 46 -9.46 -12.18 6.13
CA ALA A 46 -10.78 -11.56 6.00
C ALA A 46 -10.83 -10.30 6.88
N SER A 47 -10.40 -9.17 6.34
CA SER A 47 -10.31 -7.90 7.07
C SER A 47 -11.11 -6.81 6.37
N THR A 48 -11.59 -5.83 7.15
CA THR A 48 -11.96 -4.52 6.64
C THR A 48 -10.81 -3.55 6.84
N PHE A 49 -10.68 -2.59 5.95
CA PHE A 49 -9.70 -1.51 6.04
C PHE A 49 -10.40 -0.19 5.76
N ASP A 50 -10.59 0.60 6.81
CA ASP A 50 -11.16 1.94 6.72
C ASP A 50 -10.03 2.96 6.83
N SER A 51 -9.93 3.90 5.90
CA SER A 51 -8.80 4.82 5.84
C SER A 51 -9.19 6.23 5.37
N ASP A 52 -8.63 7.24 6.04
CA ASP A 52 -8.59 8.62 5.58
C ASP A 52 -7.68 8.71 4.33
N LEU A 53 -8.10 9.48 3.31
CA LEU A 53 -7.34 9.63 2.07
C LEU A 53 -6.28 10.73 2.15
N ARG A 54 -6.38 11.66 3.08
CA ARG A 54 -5.49 12.83 3.18
C ARG A 54 -4.49 12.73 4.34
N ALA A 55 -4.73 11.81 5.27
CA ALA A 55 -3.85 11.56 6.41
C ALA A 55 -3.66 10.06 6.62
N GLN A 56 -2.49 9.66 7.10
CA GLN A 56 -2.23 8.25 7.41
C GLN A 56 -2.92 7.85 8.71
N ARG A 57 -4.24 7.70 8.62
CA ARG A 57 -5.10 7.18 9.68
C ARG A 57 -5.96 6.07 9.11
N ALA A 58 -5.90 4.90 9.72
CA ALA A 58 -6.66 3.75 9.26
C ALA A 58 -7.11 2.85 10.42
N THR A 59 -8.04 1.97 10.12
CA THR A 59 -8.53 0.95 11.05
C THR A 59 -8.67 -0.37 10.31
N PHE A 60 -8.05 -1.42 10.83
CA PHE A 60 -8.39 -2.79 10.45
C PHE A 60 -9.51 -3.29 11.36
N GLY A 61 -10.64 -3.66 10.81
CA GLY A 61 -11.64 -4.46 11.50
C GLY A 61 -11.31 -5.95 11.41
N HIS A 62 -11.90 -6.74 12.31
CA HIS A 62 -11.68 -8.18 12.42
C HIS A 62 -10.20 -8.57 12.61
N PHE A 63 -9.46 -7.78 13.38
CA PHE A 63 -8.02 -7.96 13.56
C PHE A 63 -7.72 -9.16 14.47
N GLY A 64 -7.45 -10.31 13.85
CA GLY A 64 -7.22 -11.58 14.54
C GLY A 64 -8.45 -12.16 15.24
N ASP A 65 -9.51 -11.37 15.40
CA ASP A 65 -10.78 -11.73 16.04
C ASP A 65 -11.89 -10.78 15.54
N ALA A 66 -13.11 -11.28 15.34
CA ALA A 66 -14.24 -10.49 14.85
C ALA A 66 -14.65 -9.32 15.77
N LYS A 67 -14.29 -9.39 17.06
CA LYS A 67 -14.61 -8.37 18.06
C LYS A 67 -13.45 -7.39 18.32
N ARG A 68 -12.43 -7.43 17.50
CA ARG A 68 -11.23 -6.57 17.64
C ARG A 68 -11.00 -5.71 16.41
N ARG A 69 -10.46 -4.53 16.65
CA ARG A 69 -9.98 -3.64 15.61
C ARG A 69 -8.60 -3.11 15.96
N MET A 70 -7.79 -2.83 14.95
CA MET A 70 -6.48 -2.22 15.10
C MET A 70 -6.51 -0.83 14.45
N ARG A 71 -6.36 0.23 15.24
CA ARG A 71 -6.23 1.60 14.73
C ARG A 71 -4.78 1.94 14.49
N PHE A 72 -4.54 2.66 13.42
CA PHE A 72 -3.22 3.06 12.94
C PHE A 72 -3.11 4.57 12.76
N SER A 73 -2.00 5.12 13.23
CA SER A 73 -1.32 6.30 12.71
C SER A 73 0.18 6.01 12.63
N PRO A 74 1.00 6.81 11.91
CA PRO A 74 2.45 6.61 11.87
C PRO A 74 3.12 6.56 13.24
N GLU A 75 2.56 7.29 14.22
CA GLU A 75 3.10 7.45 15.57
C GLU A 75 2.54 6.43 16.57
N LYS A 76 1.40 5.79 16.25
CA LYS A 76 0.69 4.98 17.24
C LYS A 76 -0.19 3.91 16.64
N LEU A 77 -0.16 2.74 17.26
CA LEU A 77 -1.13 1.66 17.07
C LEU A 77 -1.95 1.43 18.34
N SER A 78 -3.25 1.17 18.19
CA SER A 78 -4.15 0.83 19.29
C SER A 78 -4.98 -0.38 18.93
N LEU A 79 -4.82 -1.48 19.68
CA LEU A 79 -5.71 -2.63 19.62
C LEU A 79 -6.91 -2.38 20.52
N GLU A 80 -8.10 -2.45 19.98
CA GLU A 80 -9.35 -2.12 20.66
C GLU A 80 -10.39 -3.23 20.47
N THR A 81 -11.36 -3.28 21.37
CA THR A 81 -12.61 -4.00 21.10
C THR A 81 -13.48 -3.22 20.11
N THR A 82 -14.47 -3.87 19.50
CA THR A 82 -15.47 -3.19 18.65
C THR A 82 -16.28 -2.14 19.42
N GLU A 83 -16.44 -2.31 20.74
CA GLU A 83 -17.11 -1.38 21.64
C GLU A 83 -16.23 -0.18 22.05
N GLY A 84 -14.95 -0.17 21.68
CA GLY A 84 -14.03 0.95 21.88
C GLY A 84 -13.12 0.83 23.11
N SER A 85 -13.14 -0.28 23.85
CA SER A 85 -12.19 -0.50 24.95
C SER A 85 -10.78 -0.76 24.41
N ILE A 86 -9.78 -0.03 24.92
CA ILE A 86 -8.37 -0.21 24.55
C ILE A 86 -7.83 -1.47 25.24
N LEU A 87 -7.31 -2.40 24.47
CA LEU A 87 -6.69 -3.64 24.93
C LEU A 87 -5.16 -3.52 25.03
N ALA A 88 -4.54 -2.84 24.07
CA ALA A 88 -3.08 -2.63 24.03
C ALA A 88 -2.75 -1.44 23.11
N VAL A 89 -1.59 -0.84 23.34
CA VAL A 89 -1.09 0.30 22.58
C VAL A 89 0.40 0.11 22.27
N ARG A 90 0.83 0.58 21.10
CA ARG A 90 2.24 0.74 20.75
C ARG A 90 2.48 2.13 20.20
N ASP A 91 3.22 2.95 20.93
CA ASP A 91 3.73 4.23 20.47
C ASP A 91 5.01 4.00 19.64
N ASN A 92 5.27 4.91 18.67
CA ASN A 92 6.42 4.84 17.76
C ASN A 92 6.60 3.46 17.12
N PRO A 93 5.57 2.87 16.46
CA PRO A 93 5.58 1.48 16.02
C PRO A 93 6.72 1.18 15.03
N ARG A 94 7.21 2.16 14.26
CA ARG A 94 8.36 1.96 13.36
C ARG A 94 9.64 1.64 14.12
N ALA A 95 9.84 2.22 15.29
CA ALA A 95 11.03 1.97 16.12
C ALA A 95 11.12 0.52 16.61
N ALA A 96 9.98 -0.18 16.72
CA ALA A 96 9.95 -1.58 17.13
C ALA A 96 10.61 -2.55 16.11
N PHE A 97 10.90 -2.08 14.89
CA PHE A 97 11.64 -2.86 13.89
C PHE A 97 13.17 -2.71 14.00
N ALA A 98 13.69 -1.94 14.96
CA ALA A 98 15.13 -1.79 15.14
C ALA A 98 15.82 -3.13 15.36
N GLY A 99 16.85 -3.41 14.54
CA GLY A 99 17.58 -4.70 14.60
C GLY A 99 16.87 -5.87 13.92
N HIS A 100 15.68 -5.68 13.33
CA HIS A 100 15.03 -6.75 12.56
C HIS A 100 15.81 -7.06 11.28
N VAL A 101 15.91 -8.33 11.01
CA VAL A 101 16.34 -8.90 9.71
C VAL A 101 15.16 -9.57 9.03
N ASN A 102 15.37 -10.05 7.81
CA ASN A 102 14.28 -10.63 7.01
C ASN A 102 13.58 -11.81 7.73
N GLU A 103 14.31 -12.60 8.51
CA GLU A 103 13.80 -13.78 9.22
C GLU A 103 13.17 -13.47 10.59
N THR A 104 13.32 -12.24 11.08
CA THR A 104 12.77 -11.86 12.40
C THR A 104 11.26 -12.00 12.42
N PRO A 105 10.66 -12.83 13.32
CA PRO A 105 9.22 -12.94 13.45
C PRO A 105 8.57 -11.62 13.86
N TRP A 106 7.33 -11.44 13.48
CA TRP A 106 6.52 -10.26 13.85
C TRP A 106 5.45 -10.64 14.86
N ASP A 107 5.06 -9.68 15.68
CA ASP A 107 3.78 -9.73 16.37
C ASP A 107 2.69 -8.99 15.54
N GLY A 108 1.46 -9.01 16.04
CA GLY A 108 0.33 -8.36 15.36
C GLY A 108 0.52 -6.84 15.17
N PHE A 109 1.25 -6.16 16.05
CA PHE A 109 1.51 -4.72 15.90
C PHE A 109 2.52 -4.44 14.77
N HIS A 110 3.56 -5.24 14.61
CA HIS A 110 4.47 -5.13 13.46
C HIS A 110 3.71 -5.34 12.16
N ALA A 111 2.92 -6.42 12.09
CA ALA A 111 2.12 -6.74 10.91
C ALA A 111 1.12 -5.62 10.57
N ALA A 112 0.42 -5.09 11.57
CA ALA A 112 -0.55 -4.00 11.39
C ALA A 112 0.12 -2.71 10.90
N TYR A 113 1.25 -2.32 11.50
CA TYR A 113 1.99 -1.14 11.06
C TYR A 113 2.42 -1.24 9.61
N PHE A 114 3.09 -2.34 9.25
CA PHE A 114 3.54 -2.61 7.89
C PHE A 114 2.39 -2.58 6.89
N CYS A 115 1.31 -3.30 7.19
CA CYS A 115 0.17 -3.42 6.30
C CYS A 115 -0.59 -2.09 6.14
N ALA A 116 -0.75 -1.31 7.22
CA ALA A 116 -1.52 -0.07 7.20
C ALA A 116 -0.86 1.03 6.36
N TYR A 117 0.44 1.29 6.53
CA TYR A 117 1.09 2.31 5.71
C TYR A 117 1.17 1.88 4.23
N ALA A 118 1.36 0.59 3.99
CA ALA A 118 1.40 0.02 2.64
C ALA A 118 0.04 0.17 1.93
N LEU A 119 -1.04 -0.29 2.56
CA LEU A 119 -2.39 -0.17 2.00
C LEU A 119 -2.78 1.29 1.79
N TRP A 120 -2.48 2.20 2.75
CA TRP A 120 -2.74 3.61 2.57
C TRP A 120 -2.05 4.16 1.32
N THR A 121 -0.77 3.84 1.13
CA THR A 121 -0.06 4.20 -0.10
C THR A 121 -0.76 3.63 -1.34
N TYR A 122 -1.12 2.35 -1.32
CA TYR A 122 -1.67 1.66 -2.49
C TYR A 122 -3.05 2.14 -2.92
N VAL A 123 -3.90 2.53 -1.98
CA VAL A 123 -5.25 3.03 -2.31
C VAL A 123 -5.25 4.50 -2.71
N THR A 124 -4.19 5.24 -2.36
CA THR A 124 -4.06 6.66 -2.72
C THR A 124 -3.27 6.90 -4.01
N LEU A 125 -2.61 5.85 -4.57
CA LEU A 125 -1.90 5.96 -5.86
C LEU A 125 -2.86 6.16 -7.04
N PRO A 126 -2.47 6.97 -8.06
CA PRO A 126 -1.30 7.84 -8.12
C PRO A 126 -1.51 9.23 -7.51
N PHE A 127 -2.71 9.53 -6.99
CA PHE A 127 -3.10 10.84 -6.46
C PHE A 127 -2.19 11.33 -5.34
N LEU A 128 -1.69 10.41 -4.52
CA LEU A 128 -0.72 10.66 -3.44
C LEU A 128 0.48 11.49 -3.90
N TYR A 129 0.94 11.27 -5.12
CA TYR A 129 2.11 11.94 -5.67
C TYR A 129 1.90 13.44 -5.94
N THR A 130 0.64 13.90 -5.91
CA THR A 130 0.28 15.32 -6.00
C THR A 130 0.26 16.03 -4.64
N TYR A 131 0.43 15.29 -3.53
CA TYR A 131 0.38 15.89 -2.20
C TYR A 131 1.65 16.66 -1.88
N PRO A 132 1.57 17.66 -0.98
CA PRO A 132 2.73 18.49 -0.63
C PRO A 132 3.93 17.64 -0.14
N GLY A 133 5.13 17.99 -0.61
CA GLY A 133 6.39 17.37 -0.20
C GLY A 133 6.81 16.16 -1.00
N PHE A 134 5.97 15.62 -1.90
CA PHE A 134 6.39 14.61 -2.86
C PHE A 134 7.19 15.26 -4.00
N ALA A 135 8.26 14.58 -4.44
CA ALA A 135 9.00 14.95 -5.63
C ALA A 135 8.96 13.80 -6.64
N THR A 136 8.79 14.12 -7.92
CA THR A 136 8.67 13.14 -8.99
C THR A 136 9.65 13.43 -10.10
N GLU A 137 10.25 12.38 -10.67
CA GLU A 137 11.18 12.43 -11.79
C GLU A 137 10.85 11.28 -12.76
N GLU A 138 10.58 11.59 -14.02
CA GLU A 138 10.45 10.56 -15.03
C GLU A 138 11.84 10.03 -15.39
N ILE A 139 11.98 8.70 -15.35
CA ILE A 139 13.24 8.00 -15.64
C ILE A 139 13.10 7.13 -16.90
N ALA A 140 14.22 6.54 -17.35
CA ALA A 140 14.23 5.70 -18.57
C ALA A 140 13.09 4.66 -18.54
N PRO A 141 12.37 4.45 -19.66
CA PRO A 141 11.25 3.53 -19.73
C PRO A 141 11.69 2.07 -19.53
N TRP A 142 10.71 1.21 -19.28
CA TRP A 142 10.87 -0.23 -19.09
C TRP A 142 10.08 -1.00 -20.14
N GLN A 143 10.65 -2.12 -20.60
CA GLN A 143 9.99 -3.04 -21.53
C GLN A 143 9.55 -4.28 -20.78
N GLU A 144 8.25 -4.55 -20.76
CA GLU A 144 7.69 -5.75 -20.14
C GLU A 144 6.36 -6.12 -20.82
N ASP A 145 6.10 -7.42 -20.96
CA ASP A 145 4.86 -7.98 -21.54
C ASP A 145 4.49 -7.42 -22.93
N GLY A 146 5.50 -7.04 -23.75
CA GLY A 146 5.31 -6.46 -25.08
C GLY A 146 4.89 -5.00 -25.08
N GLU A 147 4.81 -4.35 -23.92
CA GLU A 147 4.53 -2.92 -23.75
C GLU A 147 5.79 -2.13 -23.35
N THR A 148 5.80 -0.84 -23.67
CA THR A 148 6.74 0.13 -23.11
C THR A 148 6.08 0.86 -21.97
N TRP A 149 6.54 0.64 -20.74
CA TRP A 149 6.02 1.33 -19.56
C TRP A 149 6.88 2.55 -19.23
N ARG A 150 6.23 3.69 -19.07
CA ARG A 150 6.88 4.91 -18.57
C ARG A 150 7.07 4.79 -17.06
N ARG A 151 8.23 5.23 -16.54
CA ARG A 151 8.58 5.08 -15.13
C ARG A 151 8.69 6.42 -14.43
N LEU A 152 8.04 6.51 -13.27
CA LEU A 152 8.10 7.66 -12.39
C LEU A 152 8.81 7.28 -11.11
N LYS A 153 10.01 7.83 -10.89
CA LYS A 153 10.69 7.78 -9.60
C LYS A 153 10.05 8.82 -8.69
N VAL A 154 9.69 8.42 -7.48
CA VAL A 154 8.99 9.24 -6.51
C VAL A 154 9.75 9.27 -5.20
N THR A 155 10.02 10.48 -4.70
CA THR A 155 10.59 10.69 -3.36
C THR A 155 9.50 11.10 -2.40
N PHE A 156 9.27 10.26 -1.39
CA PHE A 156 8.28 10.48 -0.33
C PHE A 156 8.83 11.47 0.71
N PRO A 157 8.02 12.39 1.23
CA PRO A 157 8.43 13.27 2.31
C PRO A 157 8.62 12.47 3.62
N ALA A 158 9.46 12.98 4.51
CA ALA A 158 9.87 12.26 5.73
C ALA A 158 8.73 12.02 6.74
N ASN A 159 7.67 12.80 6.67
CA ASN A 159 6.49 12.67 7.54
C ASN A 159 5.48 11.61 7.06
N ILE A 160 5.72 10.97 5.91
CA ILE A 160 4.88 9.89 5.40
C ILE A 160 5.56 8.56 5.69
N ALA A 161 4.91 7.72 6.48
CA ALA A 161 5.33 6.33 6.69
C ALA A 161 5.17 5.54 5.37
N SER A 162 6.25 4.92 4.91
CA SER A 162 6.28 4.18 3.65
C SER A 162 7.31 3.04 3.72
N HIS A 163 7.36 2.21 2.70
CA HIS A 163 8.35 1.13 2.58
C HIS A 163 9.78 1.70 2.59
N THR A 164 10.04 2.66 1.73
CA THR A 164 11.28 3.46 1.64
C THR A 164 10.93 4.84 1.10
N ARG A 165 11.86 5.76 1.18
CA ARG A 165 11.66 7.13 0.67
C ARG A 165 11.63 7.21 -0.86
N GLU A 166 12.40 6.40 -1.54
CA GLU A 166 12.43 6.38 -3.01
C GLU A 166 11.75 5.12 -3.53
N GLN A 167 10.76 5.31 -4.40
CA GLN A 167 9.98 4.24 -5.00
C GLN A 167 9.78 4.52 -6.48
N VAL A 168 9.48 3.50 -7.29
CA VAL A 168 9.29 3.65 -8.74
C VAL A 168 7.94 3.08 -9.15
N SER A 169 7.12 3.91 -9.78
CA SER A 169 5.85 3.49 -10.39
C SER A 169 5.99 3.35 -11.90
N TYR A 170 5.40 2.30 -12.46
CA TYR A 170 5.44 1.96 -13.89
C TYR A 170 4.03 2.10 -14.45
N PHE A 171 3.87 2.90 -15.48
CA PHE A 171 2.60 3.18 -16.12
C PHE A 171 2.60 2.69 -17.57
N GLY A 172 1.56 1.95 -17.95
CA GLY A 172 1.36 1.49 -19.32
C GLY A 172 1.13 2.64 -20.31
N PRO A 173 1.04 2.32 -21.62
CA PRO A 173 0.77 3.34 -22.66
C PRO A 173 -0.54 4.11 -22.44
N ASP A 174 -1.49 3.52 -21.72
CA ASP A 174 -2.78 4.10 -21.33
C ASP A 174 -2.69 4.99 -20.07
N GLY A 175 -1.52 5.12 -19.45
CA GLY A 175 -1.32 5.86 -18.22
C GLY A 175 -1.74 5.12 -16.94
N ILE A 176 -2.21 3.87 -17.07
CA ILE A 176 -2.61 3.06 -15.90
C ILE A 176 -1.40 2.40 -15.25
N LEU A 177 -1.35 2.40 -13.92
CA LEU A 177 -0.30 1.74 -13.14
C LEU A 177 -0.28 0.24 -13.44
N ARG A 178 0.90 -0.30 -13.73
CA ARG A 178 1.15 -1.73 -13.97
C ARG A 178 1.94 -2.35 -12.82
N ARG A 179 2.93 -1.60 -12.31
CA ARG A 179 3.88 -2.09 -11.32
C ARG A 179 4.37 -0.94 -10.45
N HIS A 180 4.72 -1.26 -9.20
CA HIS A 180 5.27 -0.33 -8.22
C HIS A 180 6.40 -1.01 -7.45
N ASP A 181 7.62 -0.54 -7.62
CA ASP A 181 8.82 -1.11 -7.00
C ASP A 181 9.29 -0.28 -5.82
N TYR A 182 9.76 -0.98 -4.81
CA TYR A 182 10.31 -0.37 -3.60
C TYR A 182 11.25 -1.31 -2.85
N ALA A 183 12.18 -0.76 -2.11
CA ALA A 183 12.85 -1.45 -1.03
C ALA A 183 11.97 -1.36 0.24
N VAL A 184 12.13 -2.30 1.17
CA VAL A 184 11.38 -2.34 2.43
C VAL A 184 12.35 -2.17 3.59
N ASP A 185 12.46 -0.93 4.10
CA ASP A 185 13.40 -0.59 5.17
C ASP A 185 13.26 -1.48 6.41
N VAL A 186 12.01 -1.76 6.82
CA VAL A 186 11.70 -2.62 7.99
C VAL A 186 11.99 -4.10 7.78
N LEU A 187 12.41 -4.48 6.56
CA LEU A 187 12.86 -5.81 6.16
C LEU A 187 14.33 -5.79 5.68
N GLY A 188 15.13 -4.87 6.23
CA GLY A 188 16.56 -4.77 5.88
C GLY A 188 16.82 -4.36 4.43
N GLY A 189 15.88 -3.68 3.78
CA GLY A 189 16.03 -3.21 2.40
C GLY A 189 15.66 -4.26 1.33
N SER A 190 14.98 -5.34 1.70
CA SER A 190 14.47 -6.33 0.74
C SER A 190 13.61 -5.67 -0.32
N GLN A 191 13.84 -6.01 -1.61
CA GLN A 191 13.18 -5.36 -2.73
C GLN A 191 11.95 -6.13 -3.19
N GLY A 192 10.88 -5.40 -3.51
CA GLY A 192 9.63 -5.94 -4.02
C GLY A 192 9.23 -5.33 -5.36
N ALA A 193 8.80 -6.21 -6.28
CA ALA A 193 8.09 -5.84 -7.51
C ALA A 193 6.60 -6.08 -7.30
N HIS A 194 5.83 -5.00 -7.21
CA HIS A 194 4.41 -5.05 -6.88
C HIS A 194 3.56 -4.81 -8.13
N TYR A 195 3.01 -5.87 -8.67
CA TYR A 195 2.11 -5.85 -9.83
C TYR A 195 0.66 -5.64 -9.43
N VAL A 196 -0.06 -4.89 -10.25
CA VAL A 196 -1.48 -4.56 -10.03
C VAL A 196 -2.30 -4.95 -11.26
N HIS A 197 -3.48 -5.51 -11.00
CA HIS A 197 -4.35 -6.08 -12.03
C HIS A 197 -5.82 -5.88 -11.64
N ASP A 198 -6.73 -6.19 -12.58
CA ASP A 198 -8.15 -6.28 -12.34
C ASP A 198 -8.73 -4.94 -11.86
N TYR A 199 -8.66 -3.95 -12.76
CA TYR A 199 -9.12 -2.60 -12.48
C TYR A 199 -10.63 -2.49 -12.55
N HIS A 200 -11.24 -1.89 -11.53
CA HIS A 200 -12.66 -1.58 -11.47
C HIS A 200 -12.86 -0.08 -11.27
N ASP A 201 -13.91 0.46 -11.89
CA ASP A 201 -14.34 1.84 -11.69
C ASP A 201 -15.22 1.95 -10.44
N HIS A 202 -14.83 2.82 -9.53
CA HIS A 202 -15.59 3.18 -8.34
C HIS A 202 -15.79 4.68 -8.31
N ASP A 203 -16.98 5.13 -8.71
CA ASP A 203 -17.38 6.54 -8.78
C ASP A 203 -16.42 7.42 -9.60
N GLY A 204 -15.90 6.86 -10.70
CA GLY A 204 -14.98 7.50 -11.63
C GLY A 204 -13.50 7.37 -11.23
N ILE A 205 -13.17 6.62 -10.19
CA ILE A 205 -11.80 6.30 -9.80
C ILE A 205 -11.49 4.83 -10.13
N LEU A 206 -10.45 4.61 -10.94
CA LEU A 206 -9.98 3.26 -11.28
C LEU A 206 -9.10 2.70 -10.16
N VAL A 207 -9.53 1.57 -9.58
CA VAL A 207 -8.83 0.88 -8.48
C VAL A 207 -8.50 -0.55 -8.89
N PRO A 208 -7.23 -1.00 -8.76
CA PRO A 208 -6.87 -2.40 -9.00
C PRO A 208 -7.33 -3.28 -7.84
N HIS A 209 -8.14 -4.29 -8.14
CA HIS A 209 -8.69 -5.24 -7.15
C HIS A 209 -7.73 -6.38 -6.82
N ARG A 210 -6.72 -6.62 -7.66
CA ARG A 210 -5.74 -7.70 -7.44
C ARG A 210 -4.33 -7.15 -7.45
N ARG A 211 -3.60 -7.42 -6.36
CA ARG A 211 -2.21 -7.00 -6.19
C ARG A 211 -1.34 -8.18 -5.82
N ARG A 212 -0.16 -8.28 -6.44
CA ARG A 212 0.81 -9.36 -6.20
C ARG A 212 2.20 -8.77 -6.06
N VAL A 213 2.85 -9.04 -4.94
CA VAL A 213 4.23 -8.62 -4.68
C VAL A 213 5.14 -9.83 -4.81
N TYR A 214 6.17 -9.68 -5.62
CA TYR A 214 7.19 -10.67 -5.88
C TYR A 214 8.56 -10.18 -5.41
N PRO A 215 9.53 -11.06 -5.12
CA PRO A 215 10.91 -10.64 -4.99
C PRO A 215 11.39 -10.00 -6.30
N LEU A 216 12.22 -8.95 -6.18
CA LEU A 216 12.84 -8.30 -7.32
C LEU A 216 14.24 -8.91 -7.56
N GLY A 217 14.48 -9.37 -8.78
CA GLY A 217 15.77 -9.89 -9.21
C GLY A 217 16.77 -8.78 -9.55
N PRO A 218 18.06 -9.13 -9.71
CA PRO A 218 19.13 -8.16 -9.98
C PRO A 218 19.02 -7.47 -11.34
N ASP A 219 18.30 -8.08 -12.28
CA ASP A 219 18.01 -7.57 -13.63
C ASP A 219 16.73 -6.72 -13.67
N ASN A 220 16.18 -6.35 -12.51
CA ASN A 220 14.92 -5.63 -12.33
C ASN A 220 13.68 -6.40 -12.82
N ASN A 221 13.79 -7.71 -13.08
CA ASN A 221 12.66 -8.58 -13.33
C ASN A 221 12.14 -9.18 -12.01
N LYS A 222 10.84 -9.50 -11.96
CA LYS A 222 10.28 -10.25 -10.83
C LYS A 222 10.82 -11.68 -10.81
N ILE A 223 11.04 -12.21 -9.62
CA ILE A 223 11.19 -13.65 -9.40
C ILE A 223 9.79 -14.21 -9.18
N ALA A 224 9.32 -15.11 -10.05
CA ALA A 224 7.92 -15.52 -10.11
C ALA A 224 7.40 -16.20 -8.84
N GLU A 225 8.28 -16.82 -8.06
CA GLU A 225 7.94 -17.53 -6.81
C GLU A 225 8.97 -17.24 -5.72
N PRO A 226 8.57 -17.14 -4.46
CA PRO A 226 7.17 -17.16 -4.00
C PRO A 226 6.46 -15.81 -4.24
N ILE A 227 5.12 -15.82 -4.27
CA ILE A 227 4.36 -14.58 -4.08
C ILE A 227 4.54 -14.15 -2.62
N LEU A 228 5.21 -13.03 -2.40
CA LEU A 228 5.47 -12.50 -1.06
C LEU A 228 4.22 -11.98 -0.39
N VAL A 229 3.44 -11.17 -1.13
CA VAL A 229 2.16 -10.62 -0.64
C VAL A 229 1.13 -10.69 -1.76
N SER A 230 -0.05 -11.19 -1.45
CA SER A 230 -1.24 -11.12 -2.28
C SER A 230 -2.30 -10.26 -1.58
N ILE A 231 -2.95 -9.36 -2.34
CA ILE A 231 -4.07 -8.55 -1.85
C ILE A 231 -5.19 -8.67 -2.86
N ASP A 232 -6.36 -9.07 -2.41
CA ASP A 232 -7.58 -9.17 -3.21
C ASP A 232 -8.67 -8.33 -2.55
N ILE A 233 -9.13 -7.28 -3.26
CA ILE A 233 -10.24 -6.43 -2.83
C ILE A 233 -11.55 -7.11 -3.24
N LYS A 234 -12.45 -7.26 -2.29
CA LYS A 234 -13.78 -7.85 -2.49
C LYS A 234 -14.85 -6.78 -2.69
N ARG A 235 -14.79 -5.72 -1.89
CA ARG A 235 -15.67 -4.55 -1.97
C ARG A 235 -14.88 -3.31 -1.64
N LEU A 236 -15.23 -2.20 -2.26
CA LEU A 236 -14.70 -0.89 -1.98
C LEU A 236 -15.83 0.13 -2.01
N HIS A 237 -15.83 1.03 -1.05
CA HIS A 237 -16.75 2.14 -0.97
C HIS A 237 -16.00 3.42 -0.57
N TRP A 238 -16.27 4.51 -1.31
CA TRP A 238 -15.74 5.82 -0.99
C TRP A 238 -16.74 6.58 -0.12
N GLU A 239 -16.24 7.27 0.91
CA GLU A 239 -17.03 8.21 1.68
C GLU A 239 -16.79 9.63 1.16
N PRO A 240 -17.86 10.42 0.95
CA PRO A 240 -17.72 11.75 0.38
C PRO A 240 -16.94 12.70 1.29
N ALA A 241 -16.26 13.67 0.67
CA ALA A 241 -15.78 14.85 1.37
C ALA A 241 -16.99 15.72 1.74
N GLY A 242 -17.10 16.09 3.01
CA GLY A 242 -18.17 16.93 3.52
C GLY A 242 -18.09 18.38 3.02
#